data_0f57e048fb3a3f57a477a345aff0438b
#
_entry.id   0f57e048fb3a3f57a477a345aff0438b
#
_cell.length_a   1.000
_cell.length_b   1.000
_cell.length_c   1.000
_cell.angle_alpha   90.00
_cell.angle_beta   90.00
_cell.angle_gamma   90.00
#
_symmetry.space_group_name_H-M   'P 1'
#
loop_
_entity.id
_entity.type
_entity.pdbx_description
1 polymer ?
#
loop_
_entity_poly.entity_id
_entity_poly.type
_entity_poly.pdbx_seq_one_letter_code
_entity_poly.pdbx_strand_id
1 'polypeptide(L)'
;MLEYINDPNDIKQIQPEDYKLLAKDIRRFLLRNVSRTGGHLASNLGIVELTMALHLVLDFPKDQLIFDVGHQSYVHKILTGRKNGFENLRQFHGMSGFPKRKESDCDAFHSGHSSMSLSAALGMVTARDINHTDETIVAVIGDGALSGGMAYEALNNMARLRKEKKNLIIILNDNKMSIAENVGGMSAYLNKVRTRKEYVEFKGNVEQSLLRIPGIGKELTTILKKSKDSIKQLFVPGMYFEDMGITYVGPIDGHNVPLMVDMLNRAKQLDEPIIIHVVTKKGKGYRPAEQNPAKFHGISPFSLKTGEVLKKSDNPSNTAVFSDTLIKEAKKDKKIVAVTAAMPDGTGLGKFKNHFPDRFFDVGIAEQHAVTFCAGMASRGLKPVFAVYSTFLQRGFDQILHDVAIGNYPVIFGLDRSGLVGADGETHQGIFDIPYLSIIPNMTVMAPINGRELSEMLKHTLHHAKGPTAIKYSRGEASSLYEDQFEELHYGKGQILKEGKEAVIIAVGNIFEEADKAEKILKEEGYEIGLVNPRYIKPFDQELIMKLSQTYDKIMIAEEGVLNGGFGMMVNEFLSEHDYKGEVRCLGIDDQFVEHGSVSELRRMLKIDGESIADSIRQWMKE
;
A
#
# COMPACT_ATOMS: atom_id res chain seq x y z
N MET A 1 22.22 -0.73 24.89
CA MET A 1 22.99 -0.29 23.68
C MET A 1 22.24 0.76 22.86
N LEU A 2 20.90 0.72 22.81
CA LEU A 2 20.11 1.67 22.00
C LEU A 2 20.18 3.14 22.51
N GLU A 3 20.53 3.35 23.78
CA GLU A 3 20.79 4.64 24.37
C GLU A 3 21.93 5.43 23.72
N TYR A 4 22.89 4.73 23.12
CA TYR A 4 24.03 5.32 22.41
C TYR A 4 23.72 5.73 20.96
N ILE A 5 22.53 5.43 20.46
CA ILE A 5 22.09 5.77 19.09
C ILE A 5 21.15 6.99 19.19
N ASN A 6 21.65 8.20 18.94
CA ASN A 6 20.89 9.44 19.03
C ASN A 6 20.90 10.23 17.71
N ASP A 7 21.94 10.07 16.91
CA ASP A 7 22.14 10.76 15.64
C ASP A 7 22.48 9.80 14.51
N PRO A 8 22.32 10.21 13.24
CA PRO A 8 22.82 9.42 12.11
C PRO A 8 24.31 9.08 12.29
N ASN A 9 24.69 7.86 11.88
CA ASN A 9 26.05 7.33 11.97
C ASN A 9 26.57 6.94 13.38
N ASP A 10 25.82 7.15 14.46
CA ASP A 10 26.26 6.71 15.81
C ASP A 10 26.52 5.23 15.91
N ILE A 11 25.83 4.41 15.10
CA ILE A 11 26.04 2.95 15.05
C ILE A 11 27.49 2.58 14.69
N LYS A 12 28.24 3.44 13.99
CA LYS A 12 29.64 3.21 13.60
C LYS A 12 30.60 3.21 14.80
N GLN A 13 30.17 3.71 15.95
CA GLN A 13 30.92 3.69 17.19
C GLN A 13 30.73 2.38 17.98
N ILE A 14 29.71 1.57 17.62
CA ILE A 14 29.42 0.31 18.28
C ILE A 14 30.43 -0.77 17.84
N GLN A 15 30.99 -1.47 18.79
CA GLN A 15 31.96 -2.52 18.53
C GLN A 15 31.28 -3.79 17.96
N PRO A 16 31.96 -4.57 17.11
CA PRO A 16 31.39 -5.77 16.47
C PRO A 16 30.85 -6.81 17.46
N GLU A 17 31.45 -6.91 18.64
CA GLU A 17 31.03 -7.81 19.73
C GLU A 17 29.61 -7.47 20.23
N ASP A 18 29.21 -6.20 20.15
CA ASP A 18 27.95 -5.69 20.65
C ASP A 18 26.82 -5.68 19.60
N TYR A 19 27.09 -6.02 18.34
CA TYR A 19 26.06 -6.00 17.28
C TYR A 19 24.85 -6.89 17.61
N LYS A 20 25.09 -8.06 18.22
CA LYS A 20 24.01 -8.99 18.62
C LYS A 20 23.15 -8.38 19.73
N LEU A 21 23.76 -7.66 20.67
CA LEU A 21 23.06 -6.99 21.76
C LEU A 21 22.22 -5.81 21.21
N LEU A 22 22.80 -4.97 20.35
CA LEU A 22 22.08 -3.88 19.71
C LEU A 22 20.88 -4.39 18.90
N ALA A 23 21.05 -5.43 18.09
CA ALA A 23 19.96 -6.04 17.34
C ALA A 23 18.81 -6.54 18.24
N LYS A 24 19.15 -7.12 19.40
CA LYS A 24 18.16 -7.54 20.41
C LYS A 24 17.43 -6.36 21.03
N ASP A 25 18.13 -5.28 21.33
CA ASP A 25 17.56 -4.07 21.92
C ASP A 25 16.64 -3.34 20.92
N ILE A 26 17.03 -3.25 19.64
CA ILE A 26 16.18 -2.71 18.55
C ILE A 26 14.88 -3.53 18.46
N ARG A 27 14.95 -4.87 18.44
CA ARG A 27 13.75 -5.72 18.39
C ARG A 27 12.84 -5.51 19.60
N ARG A 28 13.43 -5.41 20.80
CA ARG A 28 12.66 -5.15 22.03
C ARG A 28 11.98 -3.79 21.96
N PHE A 29 12.66 -2.79 21.46
CA PHE A 29 12.13 -1.44 21.26
C PHE A 29 10.96 -1.45 20.27
N LEU A 30 11.12 -2.09 19.10
CA LEU A 30 10.06 -2.23 18.09
C LEU A 30 8.82 -2.94 18.67
N LEU A 31 9.02 -4.06 19.36
CA LEU A 31 7.93 -4.80 19.98
C LEU A 31 7.15 -3.95 20.97
N ARG A 32 7.86 -3.23 21.85
CA ARG A 32 7.24 -2.37 22.87
C ARG A 32 6.40 -1.25 22.26
N ASN A 33 6.91 -0.57 21.24
CA ASN A 33 6.23 0.59 20.65
C ASN A 33 5.11 0.13 19.70
N VAL A 34 5.41 -0.75 18.74
CA VAL A 34 4.42 -1.20 17.75
C VAL A 34 3.26 -1.97 18.39
N SER A 35 3.46 -2.65 19.53
CA SER A 35 2.33 -3.25 20.24
C SER A 35 1.31 -2.23 20.76
N ARG A 36 1.73 -0.98 20.96
CA ARG A 36 0.89 0.13 21.47
C ARG A 36 0.26 0.96 20.35
N THR A 37 1.04 1.26 19.33
CA THR A 37 0.61 2.15 18.22
C THR A 37 0.02 1.39 17.03
N GLY A 38 0.29 0.06 16.94
CA GLY A 38 0.13 -0.67 15.69
C GLY A 38 1.27 -0.36 14.72
N GLY A 39 1.32 -1.05 13.58
CA GLY A 39 2.29 -0.80 12.52
C GLY A 39 2.81 -2.05 11.82
N HIS A 40 3.87 -1.89 11.04
CA HIS A 40 4.48 -2.95 10.23
C HIS A 40 5.55 -3.70 11.02
N LEU A 41 5.13 -4.70 11.81
CA LEU A 41 6.01 -5.35 12.78
C LEU A 41 6.91 -6.42 12.14
N ALA A 42 6.31 -7.41 11.45
CA ALA A 42 7.05 -8.60 11.01
C ALA A 42 8.17 -8.26 10.01
N SER A 43 7.94 -7.33 9.11
CA SER A 43 8.92 -6.86 8.12
C SER A 43 10.11 -6.18 8.80
N ASN A 44 9.85 -5.31 9.78
CA ASN A 44 10.89 -4.61 10.53
C ASN A 44 11.72 -5.54 11.43
N LEU A 45 11.10 -6.52 12.10
CA LEU A 45 11.83 -7.52 12.87
C LEU A 45 12.76 -8.37 12.00
N GLY A 46 12.39 -8.61 10.75
CA GLY A 46 13.16 -9.42 9.81
C GLY A 46 14.39 -8.73 9.26
N ILE A 47 14.42 -7.39 9.20
CA ILE A 47 15.46 -6.62 8.49
C ILE A 47 16.47 -5.94 9.45
N VAL A 48 16.42 -6.20 10.75
CA VAL A 48 17.22 -5.49 11.75
C VAL A 48 18.71 -5.54 11.43
N GLU A 49 19.29 -6.71 11.29
CA GLU A 49 20.73 -6.87 11.04
C GLU A 49 21.15 -6.34 9.67
N LEU A 50 20.30 -6.52 8.65
CA LEU A 50 20.56 -5.96 7.32
C LEU A 50 20.60 -4.43 7.37
N THR A 51 19.65 -3.79 8.04
CA THR A 51 19.63 -2.32 8.17
C THR A 51 20.80 -1.82 9.00
N MET A 52 21.19 -2.54 10.07
CA MET A 52 22.41 -2.24 10.83
C MET A 52 23.65 -2.26 9.93
N ALA A 53 23.80 -3.30 9.10
CA ALA A 53 24.95 -3.42 8.18
C ALA A 53 24.99 -2.28 7.16
N LEU A 54 23.85 -1.89 6.62
CA LEU A 54 23.75 -0.72 5.73
C LEU A 54 24.20 0.57 6.42
N HIS A 55 23.76 0.81 7.66
CA HIS A 55 24.15 1.98 8.44
C HIS A 55 25.60 1.98 8.91
N LEU A 56 26.24 0.82 9.05
CA LEU A 56 27.67 0.71 9.35
C LEU A 56 28.55 1.10 8.15
N VAL A 57 28.01 0.94 6.91
CA VAL A 57 28.76 1.17 5.67
C VAL A 57 28.44 2.50 5.01
N LEU A 58 27.20 2.96 5.09
CA LEU A 58 26.72 4.21 4.47
C LEU A 58 26.93 5.41 5.39
N ASP A 59 27.16 6.57 4.81
CA ASP A 59 27.31 7.86 5.49
C ASP A 59 26.07 8.71 5.29
N PHE A 60 25.22 8.83 6.33
CA PHE A 60 24.01 9.62 6.27
C PHE A 60 24.23 11.08 6.72
N PRO A 61 23.56 12.06 6.06
CA PRO A 61 22.57 11.93 4.98
C PRO A 61 23.17 11.91 3.56
N LYS A 62 24.51 11.85 3.38
CA LYS A 62 25.18 11.90 2.07
C LYS A 62 24.76 10.73 1.19
N ASP A 63 24.94 9.49 1.67
CA ASP A 63 24.60 8.27 0.93
C ASP A 63 23.07 8.07 0.93
N GLN A 64 22.55 7.56 -0.18
CA GLN A 64 21.11 7.47 -0.43
C GLN A 64 20.63 6.02 -0.27
N LEU A 65 19.71 5.79 0.68
CA LEU A 65 19.11 4.48 0.95
C LEU A 65 17.62 4.51 0.67
N ILE A 66 17.19 3.77 -0.36
CA ILE A 66 15.79 3.71 -0.79
C ILE A 66 15.20 2.38 -0.38
N PHE A 67 14.14 2.39 0.39
CA PHE A 67 13.35 1.19 0.73
C PHE A 67 12.16 1.07 -0.22
N ASP A 68 12.07 -0.04 -0.97
CA ASP A 68 10.89 -0.36 -1.75
C ASP A 68 9.68 -0.57 -0.82
N VAL A 69 8.51 -0.04 -1.16
CA VAL A 69 7.36 0.09 -0.26
C VAL A 69 7.65 0.98 0.95
N GLY A 70 8.75 0.76 1.66
CA GLY A 70 9.18 1.56 2.81
C GLY A 70 8.59 1.14 4.16
N HIS A 71 7.69 0.16 4.20
CA HIS A 71 7.08 -0.34 5.46
C HIS A 71 8.08 -1.01 6.41
N GLN A 72 9.27 -1.38 5.94
CA GLN A 72 10.37 -1.97 6.72
C GLN A 72 11.43 -0.95 7.15
N SER A 73 11.13 0.35 7.14
CA SER A 73 12.08 1.43 7.43
C SER A 73 12.22 1.81 8.91
N TYR A 74 11.52 1.14 9.84
CA TYR A 74 11.53 1.53 11.25
C TYR A 74 12.92 1.44 11.87
N VAL A 75 13.72 0.44 11.51
CA VAL A 75 15.10 0.32 11.98
C VAL A 75 15.95 1.48 11.47
N HIS A 76 15.77 1.91 10.23
CA HIS A 76 16.40 3.10 9.66
C HIS A 76 16.02 4.36 10.44
N LYS A 77 14.72 4.55 10.76
CA LYS A 77 14.26 5.68 11.60
C LYS A 77 14.92 5.67 13.00
N ILE A 78 15.05 4.50 13.62
CA ILE A 78 15.75 4.36 14.90
C ILE A 78 17.23 4.77 14.77
N LEU A 79 17.93 4.26 13.75
CA LEU A 79 19.36 4.47 13.54
C LEU A 79 19.71 5.89 13.01
N THR A 80 18.71 6.66 12.63
CA THR A 80 18.82 8.08 12.26
C THR A 80 18.30 9.03 13.37
N GLY A 81 18.30 8.57 14.64
CA GLY A 81 18.02 9.40 15.81
C GLY A 81 16.53 9.60 16.13
N ARG A 82 15.60 9.05 15.36
CA ARG A 82 14.15 9.31 15.49
C ARG A 82 13.42 8.39 16.48
N LYS A 83 14.12 7.70 17.38
CA LYS A 83 13.50 6.75 18.32
C LYS A 83 12.39 7.34 19.19
N ASN A 84 12.47 8.63 19.56
CA ASN A 84 11.44 9.29 20.38
C ASN A 84 10.10 9.43 19.63
N GLY A 85 10.10 9.54 18.31
CA GLY A 85 8.89 9.60 17.48
C GLY A 85 8.03 8.35 17.49
N PHE A 86 8.58 7.21 17.97
CA PHE A 86 7.85 5.94 18.04
C PHE A 86 6.70 5.90 19.03
N GLU A 87 6.66 6.83 20.00
CA GLU A 87 5.53 6.96 20.92
C GLU A 87 4.25 7.34 20.19
N ASN A 88 4.38 8.14 19.12
CA ASN A 88 3.28 8.61 18.27
C ASN A 88 3.40 8.09 16.82
N LEU A 89 4.01 6.91 16.62
CA LEU A 89 4.14 6.28 15.30
C LEU A 89 2.76 6.06 14.67
N ARG A 90 2.54 6.59 13.45
CA ARG A 90 1.30 6.47 12.67
C ARG A 90 0.07 7.10 13.34
N GLN A 91 0.26 7.98 14.30
CA GLN A 91 -0.81 8.74 14.95
C GLN A 91 -0.84 10.16 14.39
N PHE A 92 -1.97 10.83 14.54
CA PHE A 92 -2.16 12.20 14.05
C PHE A 92 -1.03 13.14 14.55
N HIS A 93 -0.43 13.90 13.64
CA HIS A 93 0.76 14.71 13.87
C HIS A 93 2.00 13.96 14.43
N GLY A 94 1.98 12.62 14.38
CA GLY A 94 3.10 11.80 14.80
C GLY A 94 4.03 11.43 13.66
N MET A 95 4.93 10.47 13.92
CA MET A 95 5.88 9.97 12.93
C MET A 95 5.20 9.02 11.94
N SER A 96 5.49 9.17 10.64
CA SER A 96 4.97 8.31 9.56
C SER A 96 5.46 6.86 9.68
N GLY A 97 4.62 5.92 9.25
CA GLY A 97 4.98 4.51 9.08
C GLY A 97 5.84 4.20 7.85
N PHE A 98 6.18 5.21 7.05
CA PHE A 98 6.98 5.12 5.83
C PHE A 98 8.09 6.17 5.82
N PRO A 99 9.15 6.03 4.99
CA PRO A 99 10.14 7.08 4.79
C PRO A 99 9.50 8.35 4.26
N LYS A 100 9.88 9.49 4.83
CA LYS A 100 9.30 10.79 4.49
C LYS A 100 10.37 11.89 4.56
N ARG A 101 10.72 12.50 3.44
CA ARG A 101 11.75 13.56 3.37
C ARG A 101 11.47 14.76 4.29
N LYS A 102 10.20 15.05 4.55
CA LYS A 102 9.81 16.09 5.51
C LYS A 102 10.19 15.76 6.96
N GLU A 103 10.41 14.48 7.29
CA GLU A 103 10.80 14.05 8.63
C GLU A 103 12.31 14.02 8.82
N SER A 104 13.08 13.73 7.76
CA SER A 104 14.53 13.59 7.85
C SER A 104 15.20 13.63 6.47
N ASP A 105 16.35 14.31 6.38
CA ASP A 105 17.20 14.31 5.19
C ASP A 105 17.84 12.92 4.93
N CYS A 106 17.80 12.02 5.91
CA CYS A 106 18.21 10.63 5.75
C CYS A 106 17.20 9.77 4.98
N ASP A 107 15.96 10.23 4.81
CA ASP A 107 14.93 9.55 4.01
C ASP A 107 15.09 9.96 2.54
N ALA A 108 15.81 9.16 1.75
CA ALA A 108 16.19 9.49 0.38
C ALA A 108 15.01 9.72 -0.56
N PHE A 109 13.89 8.99 -0.36
CA PHE A 109 12.72 9.04 -1.23
C PHE A 109 11.44 8.72 -0.48
N HIS A 110 10.33 9.38 -0.85
CA HIS A 110 9.00 8.99 -0.38
C HIS A 110 8.65 7.62 -0.94
N SER A 111 8.18 6.72 -0.10
CA SER A 111 7.73 5.40 -0.51
C SER A 111 6.43 5.01 0.19
N GLY A 112 5.75 4.01 -0.33
CA GLY A 112 4.45 3.51 0.14
C GLY A 112 3.92 2.43 -0.80
N HIS A 113 4.07 2.64 -2.12
CA HIS A 113 3.77 1.65 -3.14
C HIS A 113 5.02 0.84 -3.52
N SER A 114 4.81 -0.39 -4.00
CA SER A 114 5.89 -1.32 -4.34
C SER A 114 6.54 -1.05 -5.70
N SER A 115 7.69 -1.69 -5.94
CA SER A 115 8.38 -1.80 -7.22
C SER A 115 8.96 -0.49 -7.78
N MET A 116 9.02 0.59 -6.96
CA MET A 116 9.50 1.91 -7.38
C MET A 116 10.98 2.16 -7.10
N SER A 117 11.57 1.43 -6.14
CA SER A 117 12.90 1.73 -5.62
C SER A 117 14.00 1.67 -6.67
N LEU A 118 13.93 0.70 -7.58
CA LEU A 118 14.94 0.51 -8.61
C LEU A 118 14.93 1.65 -9.63
N SER A 119 13.76 2.11 -10.06
CA SER A 119 13.62 3.25 -10.96
C SER A 119 14.09 4.55 -10.32
N ALA A 120 13.73 4.78 -9.04
CA ALA A 120 14.18 5.95 -8.29
C ALA A 120 15.71 5.94 -8.12
N ALA A 121 16.29 4.78 -7.77
CA ALA A 121 17.73 4.63 -7.63
C ALA A 121 18.47 4.88 -8.95
N LEU A 122 17.96 4.39 -10.09
CA LEU A 122 18.51 4.69 -11.42
C LEU A 122 18.51 6.20 -11.73
N GLY A 123 17.42 6.88 -11.38
CA GLY A 123 17.32 8.33 -11.52
C GLY A 123 18.36 9.06 -10.66
N MET A 124 18.55 8.62 -9.40
CA MET A 124 19.55 9.19 -8.50
C MET A 124 20.98 8.96 -8.99
N VAL A 125 21.31 7.74 -9.49
CA VAL A 125 22.62 7.47 -10.11
C VAL A 125 22.86 8.41 -11.28
N THR A 126 21.86 8.60 -12.12
CA THR A 126 21.96 9.52 -13.26
C THR A 126 22.19 10.97 -12.80
N ALA A 127 21.48 11.42 -11.77
CA ALA A 127 21.66 12.76 -11.20
C ALA A 127 23.02 12.94 -10.55
N ARG A 128 23.49 11.96 -9.75
CA ARG A 128 24.82 11.93 -9.18
C ARG A 128 25.92 12.15 -10.24
N ASP A 129 25.81 11.41 -11.34
CA ASP A 129 26.83 11.44 -12.38
C ASP A 129 26.83 12.76 -13.17
N ILE A 130 25.66 13.34 -13.43
CA ILE A 130 25.53 14.66 -14.07
C ILE A 130 26.02 15.78 -13.15
N ASN A 131 25.74 15.69 -11.85
CA ASN A 131 26.15 16.67 -10.84
C ASN A 131 27.62 16.49 -10.40
N HIS A 132 28.28 15.41 -10.86
CA HIS A 132 29.67 15.05 -10.45
C HIS A 132 29.83 14.92 -8.94
N THR A 133 28.82 14.34 -8.27
CA THR A 133 28.86 13.98 -6.85
C THR A 133 29.25 12.51 -6.66
N ASP A 134 29.48 12.08 -5.41
CA ASP A 134 30.11 10.78 -5.12
C ASP A 134 29.33 9.92 -4.11
N GLU A 135 28.05 10.27 -3.84
CA GLU A 135 27.22 9.52 -2.91
C GLU A 135 26.98 8.07 -3.38
N THR A 136 26.98 7.15 -2.43
CA THR A 136 26.58 5.76 -2.66
C THR A 136 25.06 5.67 -2.71
N ILE A 137 24.53 4.98 -3.73
CA ILE A 137 23.08 4.79 -3.88
C ILE A 137 22.74 3.32 -3.70
N VAL A 138 21.87 3.04 -2.75
CA VAL A 138 21.43 1.68 -2.40
C VAL A 138 19.90 1.59 -2.46
N ALA A 139 19.38 0.61 -3.21
CA ALA A 139 17.96 0.27 -3.22
C ALA A 139 17.74 -1.07 -2.51
N VAL A 140 16.83 -1.11 -1.53
CA VAL A 140 16.40 -2.35 -0.86
C VAL A 140 15.03 -2.73 -1.40
N ILE A 141 14.95 -3.83 -2.12
CA ILE A 141 13.71 -4.35 -2.70
C ILE A 141 13.40 -5.74 -2.15
N GLY A 142 12.15 -5.98 -1.75
CA GLY A 142 11.68 -7.30 -1.34
C GLY A 142 11.41 -8.21 -2.55
N ASP A 143 11.53 -9.51 -2.33
CA ASP A 143 11.26 -10.56 -3.32
C ASP A 143 9.83 -10.47 -3.90
N GLY A 144 8.84 -10.07 -3.09
CA GLY A 144 7.47 -9.80 -3.56
C GLY A 144 7.37 -8.58 -4.48
N ALA A 145 8.03 -7.47 -4.12
CA ALA A 145 8.02 -6.25 -4.91
C ALA A 145 8.79 -6.37 -6.24
N LEU A 146 9.74 -7.30 -6.32
CA LEU A 146 10.48 -7.58 -7.55
C LEU A 146 9.58 -8.21 -8.64
N SER A 147 8.39 -8.71 -8.30
CA SER A 147 7.43 -9.24 -9.27
C SER A 147 6.66 -8.17 -10.06
N GLY A 148 6.71 -6.90 -9.64
CA GLY A 148 6.01 -5.80 -10.31
C GLY A 148 6.66 -5.37 -11.62
N GLY A 149 5.85 -4.98 -12.63
CA GLY A 149 6.32 -4.62 -13.97
C GLY A 149 7.38 -3.53 -13.98
N MET A 150 7.19 -2.45 -13.20
CA MET A 150 8.14 -1.34 -13.13
C MET A 150 9.54 -1.76 -12.61
N ALA A 151 9.62 -2.79 -11.74
CA ALA A 151 10.91 -3.35 -11.33
C ALA A 151 11.64 -4.02 -12.52
N TYR A 152 10.92 -4.74 -13.39
CA TYR A 152 11.49 -5.33 -14.61
C TYR A 152 11.92 -4.26 -15.62
N GLU A 153 11.14 -3.20 -15.78
CA GLU A 153 11.51 -2.05 -16.62
C GLU A 153 12.81 -1.42 -16.12
N ALA A 154 12.96 -1.22 -14.81
CA ALA A 154 14.19 -0.71 -14.22
C ALA A 154 15.38 -1.66 -14.45
N LEU A 155 15.22 -2.97 -14.19
CA LEU A 155 16.27 -3.97 -14.44
C LEU A 155 16.70 -3.97 -15.90
N ASN A 156 15.77 -3.90 -16.85
CA ASN A 156 16.08 -3.82 -18.28
C ASN A 156 16.92 -2.57 -18.62
N ASN A 157 16.69 -1.45 -17.95
CA ASN A 157 17.46 -0.22 -18.15
C ASN A 157 18.83 -0.22 -17.45
N MET A 158 19.05 -1.07 -16.46
CA MET A 158 20.31 -1.12 -15.70
C MET A 158 21.50 -1.63 -16.51
N ALA A 159 21.26 -2.38 -17.60
CA ALA A 159 22.34 -2.83 -18.50
C ALA A 159 23.20 -1.68 -19.03
N ARG A 160 22.64 -0.46 -19.12
CA ARG A 160 23.36 0.75 -19.49
C ARG A 160 24.46 1.11 -18.48
N LEU A 161 24.17 0.99 -17.19
CA LEU A 161 25.11 1.34 -16.11
C LEU A 161 26.41 0.55 -16.19
N ARG A 162 26.34 -0.72 -16.58
CA ARG A 162 27.53 -1.56 -16.77
C ARG A 162 28.43 -1.04 -17.90
N LYS A 163 27.84 -0.62 -19.03
CA LYS A 163 28.59 -0.04 -20.15
C LYS A 163 29.25 1.29 -19.78
N GLU A 164 28.56 2.09 -18.96
CA GLU A 164 29.02 3.40 -18.51
C GLU A 164 29.92 3.33 -17.28
N LYS A 165 30.18 2.13 -16.74
CA LYS A 165 30.98 1.89 -15.52
C LYS A 165 30.44 2.66 -14.30
N LYS A 166 29.16 2.52 -14.01
CA LYS A 166 28.44 3.22 -12.95
C LYS A 166 27.95 2.25 -11.89
N ASN A 167 28.21 2.57 -10.63
CA ASN A 167 27.79 1.78 -9.49
C ASN A 167 26.35 2.04 -9.08
N LEU A 168 25.60 0.97 -8.81
CA LEU A 168 24.34 0.94 -8.11
C LEU A 168 24.26 -0.34 -7.29
N ILE A 169 24.01 -0.24 -5.99
CA ILE A 169 23.85 -1.40 -5.12
C ILE A 169 22.36 -1.69 -4.91
N ILE A 170 21.98 -2.93 -5.21
CA ILE A 170 20.62 -3.43 -5.01
C ILE A 170 20.66 -4.54 -3.97
N ILE A 171 19.91 -4.38 -2.90
CA ILE A 171 19.71 -5.43 -1.91
C ILE A 171 18.37 -6.12 -2.21
N LEU A 172 18.45 -7.34 -2.70
CA LEU A 172 17.27 -8.20 -2.85
C LEU A 172 17.03 -8.92 -1.52
N ASN A 173 16.10 -8.40 -0.74
CA ASN A 173 15.72 -8.97 0.55
C ASN A 173 14.68 -10.08 0.37
N ASP A 174 15.14 -11.33 0.38
CA ASP A 174 14.31 -12.51 0.16
C ASP A 174 13.88 -13.13 1.50
N ASN A 175 12.60 -13.07 1.80
CA ASN A 175 11.99 -13.71 2.97
C ASN A 175 10.82 -14.65 2.60
N LYS A 176 10.63 -14.95 1.30
CA LYS A 176 9.60 -15.79 0.70
C LYS A 176 8.18 -15.24 0.77
N MET A 177 8.02 -13.99 1.21
CA MET A 177 6.69 -13.43 1.47
C MET A 177 6.60 -11.97 1.06
N SER A 178 5.48 -11.63 0.42
CA SER A 178 4.93 -10.27 0.40
C SER A 178 4.01 -10.07 1.63
N ILE A 179 2.76 -9.71 1.46
CA ILE A 179 1.72 -9.84 2.51
C ILE A 179 1.41 -11.33 2.71
N ALA A 180 1.21 -12.07 1.62
CA ALA A 180 1.07 -13.53 1.55
C ALA A 180 2.35 -14.21 1.03
N GLU A 181 2.34 -15.52 0.86
CA GLU A 181 3.41 -16.24 0.16
C GLU A 181 3.52 -15.76 -1.29
N ASN A 182 4.74 -15.55 -1.75
CA ASN A 182 4.99 -15.08 -3.12
C ASN A 182 4.60 -16.13 -4.15
N VAL A 183 4.01 -15.67 -5.24
CA VAL A 183 3.56 -16.51 -6.37
C VAL A 183 4.38 -16.24 -7.64
N GLY A 184 4.27 -17.14 -8.61
CA GLY A 184 4.81 -16.95 -9.96
C GLY A 184 6.25 -17.44 -10.17
N GLY A 185 6.74 -17.26 -11.40
CA GLY A 185 8.01 -17.79 -11.88
C GLY A 185 9.24 -17.21 -11.18
N MET A 186 9.22 -15.92 -10.82
CA MET A 186 10.31 -15.28 -10.09
C MET A 186 10.47 -15.89 -8.69
N SER A 187 9.37 -16.13 -7.97
CA SER A 187 9.40 -16.80 -6.67
C SER A 187 9.96 -18.22 -6.78
N ALA A 188 9.52 -18.99 -7.78
CA ALA A 188 10.06 -20.32 -8.07
C ALA A 188 11.56 -20.28 -8.41
N TYR A 189 12.01 -19.31 -9.19
CA TYR A 189 13.41 -19.10 -9.54
C TYR A 189 14.26 -18.81 -8.30
N LEU A 190 13.87 -17.84 -7.46
CA LEU A 190 14.59 -17.51 -6.23
C LEU A 190 14.64 -18.71 -5.27
N ASN A 191 13.54 -19.49 -5.19
CA ASN A 191 13.53 -20.71 -4.38
C ASN A 191 14.53 -21.75 -4.89
N LYS A 192 14.64 -21.95 -6.21
CA LYS A 192 15.64 -22.83 -6.81
C LYS A 192 17.06 -22.37 -6.50
N VAL A 193 17.33 -21.07 -6.54
CA VAL A 193 18.63 -20.49 -6.20
C VAL A 193 19.02 -20.79 -4.74
N ARG A 194 18.09 -20.63 -3.79
CA ARG A 194 18.32 -20.89 -2.36
C ARG A 194 18.56 -22.36 -2.03
N THR A 195 18.06 -23.29 -2.83
CA THR A 195 18.13 -24.74 -2.57
C THR A 195 19.28 -25.44 -3.27
N ARG A 196 20.12 -24.73 -4.04
CA ARG A 196 21.28 -25.32 -4.69
C ARG A 196 22.33 -25.79 -3.69
N LYS A 197 23.00 -26.91 -4.00
CA LYS A 197 24.01 -27.53 -3.13
C LYS A 197 25.15 -26.57 -2.80
N GLU A 198 25.60 -25.80 -3.78
CA GLU A 198 26.69 -24.83 -3.63
C GLU A 198 26.36 -23.75 -2.56
N TYR A 199 25.11 -23.34 -2.45
CA TYR A 199 24.66 -22.43 -1.38
C TYR A 199 24.67 -23.09 0.00
N VAL A 200 24.22 -24.34 0.09
CA VAL A 200 24.17 -25.09 1.35
C VAL A 200 25.59 -25.36 1.86
N GLU A 201 26.51 -25.73 0.98
CA GLU A 201 27.93 -25.96 1.30
C GLU A 201 28.65 -24.66 1.67
N PHE A 202 28.37 -23.56 0.99
CA PHE A 202 28.92 -22.23 1.31
C PHE A 202 28.50 -21.78 2.71
N LYS A 203 27.25 -21.95 3.10
CA LYS A 203 26.75 -21.62 4.45
C LYS A 203 27.50 -22.39 5.55
N GLY A 204 27.81 -23.66 5.32
CA GLY A 204 28.61 -24.48 6.24
C GLY A 204 30.07 -24.05 6.34
N ASN A 205 30.67 -23.65 5.23
CA ASN A 205 32.10 -23.29 5.18
C ASN A 205 32.39 -21.88 5.69
N VAL A 206 31.48 -20.92 5.53
CA VAL A 206 31.65 -19.54 6.03
C VAL A 206 31.65 -19.50 7.56
N GLU A 207 30.79 -20.28 8.24
CA GLU A 207 30.82 -20.39 9.71
C GLU A 207 32.18 -20.93 10.22
N GLN A 208 32.82 -21.85 9.50
CA GLN A 208 34.14 -22.39 9.88
C GLN A 208 35.32 -21.52 9.49
N SER A 209 35.23 -20.78 8.37
CA SER A 209 36.32 -19.94 7.86
C SER A 209 36.45 -18.62 8.61
N LEU A 210 35.36 -18.02 9.09
CA LEU A 210 35.40 -16.80 9.89
C LEU A 210 35.99 -17.02 11.30
N LEU A 211 35.94 -18.25 11.81
CA LEU A 211 36.58 -18.62 13.08
C LEU A 211 38.10 -18.85 13.02
N ARG A 212 38.68 -18.80 11.82
CA ARG A 212 40.11 -19.14 11.59
C ARG A 212 41.01 -17.98 11.18
N ILE A 213 40.57 -16.70 11.20
CA ILE A 213 41.43 -15.58 10.83
C ILE A 213 41.96 -14.88 12.08
N PRO A 214 43.24 -15.09 12.45
CA PRO A 214 43.90 -14.27 13.46
C PRO A 214 44.39 -12.96 12.81
N GLY A 215 44.05 -11.80 13.42
CA GLY A 215 44.82 -10.56 13.34
C GLY A 215 45.00 -9.94 11.96
N ILE A 216 44.12 -9.03 11.57
CA ILE A 216 44.36 -8.16 10.40
C ILE A 216 45.35 -7.05 10.77
N GLY A 217 46.59 -7.22 10.33
CA GLY A 217 47.63 -6.20 10.36
C GLY A 217 48.40 -6.18 9.05
N LYS A 218 48.33 -5.04 8.33
CA LYS A 218 49.24 -4.58 7.29
C LYS A 218 49.49 -5.52 6.07
N GLU A 219 48.66 -5.36 5.04
CA GLU A 219 49.07 -5.47 3.61
C GLU A 219 47.87 -5.16 2.70
N LEU A 220 47.44 -3.88 2.69
CA LEU A 220 46.24 -3.42 1.96
C LEU A 220 46.42 -3.28 0.44
N THR A 221 47.64 -3.33 -0.09
CA THR A 221 47.92 -2.98 -1.50
C THR A 221 48.00 -4.17 -2.46
N THR A 222 48.16 -5.39 -1.97
CA THR A 222 48.21 -6.60 -2.82
C THR A 222 46.85 -7.29 -2.93
N ILE A 223 45.91 -7.00 -2.04
CA ILE A 223 44.57 -7.60 -1.98
C ILE A 223 43.62 -7.01 -3.02
N LEU A 224 43.85 -5.77 -3.47
CA LEU A 224 42.99 -5.08 -4.45
C LEU A 224 42.97 -5.71 -5.85
N LYS A 225 44.05 -6.41 -6.26
CA LYS A 225 44.07 -7.18 -7.52
C LYS A 225 43.39 -8.55 -7.41
N LYS A 226 43.35 -9.15 -6.21
CA LYS A 226 42.67 -10.44 -5.95
C LYS A 226 41.14 -10.30 -5.67
N SER A 227 40.63 -9.09 -5.44
CA SER A 227 39.23 -8.88 -5.08
C SER A 227 38.24 -9.22 -6.20
N LYS A 228 38.59 -8.96 -7.47
CA LYS A 228 37.76 -9.36 -8.62
C LYS A 228 37.59 -10.89 -8.74
N ASP A 229 38.63 -11.65 -8.46
CA ASP A 229 38.59 -13.11 -8.56
C ASP A 229 37.92 -13.76 -7.32
N SER A 230 38.02 -13.14 -6.16
CA SER A 230 37.36 -13.64 -4.92
C SER A 230 35.86 -13.46 -4.93
N ILE A 231 35.35 -12.41 -5.59
CA ILE A 231 33.88 -12.25 -5.80
C ILE A 231 33.41 -13.32 -6.80
N LYS A 232 34.16 -13.57 -7.89
CA LYS A 232 33.77 -14.58 -8.88
C LYS A 232 33.63 -16.01 -8.33
N GLN A 233 34.30 -16.36 -7.23
CA GLN A 233 34.13 -17.67 -6.57
C GLN A 233 32.81 -17.83 -5.79
N LEU A 234 32.08 -16.75 -5.58
CA LEU A 234 30.75 -16.75 -4.98
C LEU A 234 29.60 -16.86 -6.02
N PHE A 235 29.94 -16.97 -7.30
CA PHE A 235 28.99 -17.00 -8.39
C PHE A 235 28.31 -18.37 -8.56
N VAL A 236 27.01 -18.33 -8.74
CA VAL A 236 26.21 -19.42 -9.31
C VAL A 236 26.02 -19.14 -10.80
N PRO A 237 26.70 -19.83 -11.72
CA PRO A 237 26.65 -19.54 -13.15
C PRO A 237 25.23 -19.64 -13.74
N GLY A 238 24.92 -18.81 -14.73
CA GLY A 238 23.68 -18.87 -15.51
C GLY A 238 22.48 -18.25 -14.81
N MET A 239 22.65 -17.06 -14.26
CA MET A 239 21.63 -16.35 -13.51
C MET A 239 20.96 -15.29 -14.39
N TYR A 240 19.64 -15.22 -14.29
CA TYR A 240 18.80 -14.25 -14.98
C TYR A 240 19.32 -12.79 -14.92
N PHE A 241 19.82 -12.36 -13.76
CA PHE A 241 20.33 -11.00 -13.59
C PHE A 241 21.66 -10.75 -14.30
N GLU A 242 22.54 -11.77 -14.36
CA GLU A 242 23.82 -11.65 -15.08
C GLU A 242 23.63 -11.58 -16.58
N ASP A 243 22.66 -12.34 -17.12
CA ASP A 243 22.28 -12.26 -18.52
C ASP A 243 21.73 -10.88 -18.89
N MET A 244 21.11 -10.19 -17.91
CA MET A 244 20.69 -8.79 -18.05
C MET A 244 21.80 -7.77 -17.80
N GLY A 245 23.04 -8.20 -17.59
CA GLY A 245 24.20 -7.33 -17.39
C GLY A 245 24.32 -6.76 -15.98
N ILE A 246 23.69 -7.36 -14.98
CA ILE A 246 23.74 -6.96 -13.58
C ILE A 246 24.52 -8.02 -12.81
N THR A 247 25.60 -7.61 -12.13
CA THR A 247 26.38 -8.53 -11.29
C THR A 247 25.51 -9.04 -10.14
N TYR A 248 25.53 -10.36 -9.93
CA TYR A 248 24.74 -10.98 -8.88
C TYR A 248 25.62 -11.68 -7.85
N VAL A 249 25.34 -11.46 -6.56
CA VAL A 249 26.02 -12.08 -5.42
C VAL A 249 25.01 -12.64 -4.44
N GLY A 250 25.25 -13.85 -3.99
CA GLY A 250 24.41 -14.50 -2.99
C GLY A 250 23.76 -15.80 -3.48
N PRO A 251 22.77 -16.31 -2.73
CA PRO A 251 22.16 -15.72 -1.53
C PRO A 251 23.08 -15.78 -0.31
N ILE A 252 23.03 -14.74 0.55
CA ILE A 252 23.78 -14.65 1.80
C ILE A 252 22.85 -14.49 3.01
N ASP A 253 23.36 -14.82 4.21
CA ASP A 253 22.59 -14.67 5.45
C ASP A 253 22.49 -13.19 5.86
N GLY A 254 21.29 -12.61 5.73
CA GLY A 254 20.99 -11.22 6.10
C GLY A 254 20.99 -10.95 7.61
N HIS A 255 21.21 -11.97 8.43
CA HIS A 255 21.35 -11.82 9.88
C HIS A 255 22.82 -11.86 10.35
N ASN A 256 23.76 -11.99 9.43
CA ASN A 256 25.19 -11.94 9.69
C ASN A 256 25.74 -10.54 9.37
N VAL A 257 25.75 -9.63 10.38
CA VAL A 257 26.20 -8.24 10.20
C VAL A 257 27.61 -8.14 9.65
N PRO A 258 28.64 -8.84 10.20
CA PRO A 258 30.00 -8.76 9.65
C PRO A 258 30.11 -9.17 8.17
N LEU A 259 29.41 -10.24 7.77
CA LEU A 259 29.38 -10.68 6.38
C LEU A 259 28.74 -9.63 5.46
N MET A 260 27.62 -9.05 5.90
CA MET A 260 26.93 -8.00 5.15
C MET A 260 27.80 -6.75 4.99
N VAL A 261 28.50 -6.33 6.05
CA VAL A 261 29.41 -5.18 6.00
C VAL A 261 30.57 -5.42 5.01
N ASP A 262 31.19 -6.61 5.02
CA ASP A 262 32.25 -6.96 4.05
C ASP A 262 31.72 -6.91 2.61
N MET A 263 30.56 -7.51 2.36
CA MET A 263 29.95 -7.54 1.03
C MET A 263 29.58 -6.16 0.52
N LEU A 264 29.00 -5.30 1.37
CA LEU A 264 28.63 -3.93 1.03
C LEU A 264 29.87 -3.07 0.71
N ASN A 265 30.94 -3.19 1.52
CA ASN A 265 32.18 -2.46 1.27
C ASN A 265 32.83 -2.86 -0.06
N ARG A 266 32.78 -4.12 -0.44
CA ARG A 266 33.24 -4.60 -1.75
C ARG A 266 32.35 -4.07 -2.89
N ALA A 267 31.04 -4.10 -2.69
CA ALA A 267 30.07 -3.60 -3.66
C ALA A 267 30.23 -2.10 -3.95
N LYS A 268 30.58 -1.29 -2.95
CA LYS A 268 30.89 0.16 -3.12
C LYS A 268 32.05 0.43 -4.07
N GLN A 269 32.97 -0.53 -4.23
CA GLN A 269 34.19 -0.38 -5.06
C GLN A 269 34.00 -0.86 -6.51
N LEU A 270 32.81 -1.36 -6.86
CA LEU A 270 32.52 -1.83 -8.22
C LEU A 270 32.06 -0.67 -9.10
N ASP A 271 32.49 -0.68 -10.36
CA ASP A 271 32.05 0.26 -11.40
C ASP A 271 30.89 -0.34 -12.23
N GLU A 272 30.00 -1.07 -11.60
CA GLU A 272 28.89 -1.74 -12.28
C GLU A 272 27.69 -1.95 -11.32
N PRO A 273 26.47 -2.12 -11.83
CA PRO A 273 25.33 -2.44 -10.99
C PRO A 273 25.46 -3.84 -10.39
N ILE A 274 25.13 -3.96 -9.11
CA ILE A 274 25.21 -5.23 -8.37
C ILE A 274 23.94 -5.51 -7.58
N ILE A 275 23.46 -6.75 -7.66
CA ILE A 275 22.43 -7.30 -6.78
C ILE A 275 23.10 -8.16 -5.71
N ILE A 276 22.92 -7.79 -4.45
CA ILE A 276 23.24 -8.63 -3.29
C ILE A 276 21.94 -9.30 -2.82
N HIS A 277 21.83 -10.59 -3.10
CA HIS A 277 20.66 -11.39 -2.67
C HIS A 277 20.84 -11.81 -1.21
N VAL A 278 19.96 -11.34 -0.36
CA VAL A 278 20.02 -11.50 1.10
C VAL A 278 18.81 -12.29 1.57
N VAL A 279 19.04 -13.37 2.31
CA VAL A 279 17.96 -14.18 2.90
C VAL A 279 17.72 -13.74 4.35
N THR A 280 16.47 -13.36 4.64
CA THR A 280 16.06 -12.94 5.98
C THR A 280 14.86 -13.75 6.47
N LYS A 281 14.56 -13.64 7.76
CA LYS A 281 13.38 -14.28 8.38
C LYS A 281 12.40 -13.23 8.86
N LYS A 282 11.26 -13.13 8.20
CA LYS A 282 10.17 -12.22 8.57
C LYS A 282 9.66 -12.52 10.00
N GLY A 283 9.51 -11.49 10.83
CA GLY A 283 9.07 -11.66 12.23
C GLY A 283 10.14 -12.14 13.21
N LYS A 284 11.41 -12.22 12.80
CA LYS A 284 12.53 -12.78 13.61
C LYS A 284 12.58 -12.22 15.04
N GLY A 285 12.66 -13.14 16.02
CA GLY A 285 12.79 -12.81 17.43
C GLY A 285 11.46 -12.60 18.17
N TYR A 286 10.31 -12.75 17.47
CA TYR A 286 9.00 -12.77 18.08
C TYR A 286 8.17 -13.94 17.54
N ARG A 287 8.06 -15.01 18.33
CA ARG A 287 7.44 -16.28 17.92
C ARG A 287 6.07 -16.14 17.25
N PRO A 288 5.11 -15.31 17.76
CA PRO A 288 3.82 -15.14 17.08
C PRO A 288 3.96 -14.56 15.66
N ALA A 289 4.89 -13.61 15.43
CA ALA A 289 5.13 -13.04 14.12
C ALA A 289 5.91 -13.98 13.17
N GLU A 290 6.77 -14.85 13.72
CA GLU A 290 7.45 -15.90 12.93
C GLU A 290 6.48 -16.98 12.45
N GLN A 291 5.46 -17.31 13.27
CA GLN A 291 4.46 -18.33 12.94
C GLN A 291 3.35 -17.81 12.03
N ASN A 292 3.00 -16.52 12.12
CA ASN A 292 2.00 -15.89 11.26
C ASN A 292 2.45 -14.49 10.82
N PRO A 293 3.43 -14.40 9.93
CA PRO A 293 3.98 -13.12 9.48
C PRO A 293 2.97 -12.25 8.71
N ALA A 294 1.96 -12.84 8.09
CA ALA A 294 0.88 -12.11 7.41
C ALA A 294 0.05 -11.28 8.41
N LYS A 295 -0.36 -11.84 9.55
CA LYS A 295 -1.07 -11.13 10.63
C LYS A 295 -0.28 -9.91 11.14
N PHE A 296 1.05 -10.05 11.23
CA PHE A 296 1.94 -9.00 11.72
C PHE A 296 2.59 -8.15 10.62
N HIS A 297 2.13 -8.28 9.38
CA HIS A 297 2.57 -7.40 8.29
C HIS A 297 2.12 -5.95 8.54
N GLY A 298 0.84 -5.74 8.85
CA GLY A 298 0.28 -4.46 9.31
C GLY A 298 -0.75 -4.74 10.40
N ILE A 299 -0.34 -4.61 11.67
CA ILE A 299 -1.17 -4.97 12.83
C ILE A 299 -1.63 -3.74 13.60
N SER A 300 -2.89 -3.76 14.07
CA SER A 300 -3.43 -2.83 15.06
C SER A 300 -2.79 -3.06 16.44
N PRO A 301 -2.96 -2.16 17.43
CA PRO A 301 -2.47 -2.38 18.79
C PRO A 301 -2.83 -3.77 19.33
N PHE A 302 -1.85 -4.45 19.93
CA PHE A 302 -1.96 -5.86 20.29
C PHE A 302 -1.26 -6.20 21.60
N SER A 303 -1.63 -7.32 22.21
CA SER A 303 -0.98 -7.87 23.40
C SER A 303 0.32 -8.58 23.04
N LEU A 304 1.45 -8.14 23.59
CA LEU A 304 2.76 -8.79 23.40
C LEU A 304 2.77 -10.25 23.88
N LYS A 305 1.97 -10.57 24.91
CA LYS A 305 1.93 -11.93 25.49
C LYS A 305 1.23 -12.92 24.57
N THR A 306 0.13 -12.52 23.92
CA THR A 306 -0.70 -13.42 23.11
C THR A 306 -0.56 -13.19 21.60
N GLY A 307 -0.12 -12.01 21.17
CA GLY A 307 -0.13 -11.59 19.78
C GLY A 307 -1.52 -11.24 19.24
N GLU A 308 -2.54 -11.14 20.11
CA GLU A 308 -3.91 -10.81 19.73
C GLU A 308 -4.16 -9.30 19.78
N VAL A 309 -4.93 -8.78 18.79
CA VAL A 309 -5.34 -7.37 18.76
C VAL A 309 -6.21 -7.03 19.95
N LEU A 310 -6.05 -5.81 20.50
CA LEU A 310 -6.73 -5.39 21.73
C LEU A 310 -8.20 -5.06 21.53
N LYS A 311 -8.55 -4.51 20.37
CA LYS A 311 -9.94 -4.22 20.01
C LYS A 311 -10.37 -5.15 18.89
N LYS A 312 -11.42 -5.93 19.12
CA LYS A 312 -12.14 -6.70 18.09
C LYS A 312 -13.48 -6.02 17.89
N SER A 313 -13.95 -5.95 16.66
CA SER A 313 -15.31 -5.56 16.35
C SER A 313 -16.21 -6.78 16.37
N ASP A 314 -17.44 -6.61 16.86
CA ASP A 314 -18.47 -7.63 16.80
C ASP A 314 -19.27 -7.57 15.47
N ASN A 315 -19.20 -6.45 14.76
CA ASN A 315 -19.85 -6.26 13.48
C ASN A 315 -18.97 -6.75 12.32
N PRO A 316 -19.55 -7.28 11.23
CA PRO A 316 -18.81 -7.64 10.05
C PRO A 316 -18.17 -6.39 9.40
N SER A 317 -16.95 -6.53 8.90
CA SER A 317 -16.34 -5.48 8.08
C SER A 317 -16.95 -5.43 6.67
N ASN A 318 -16.84 -4.29 5.98
CA ASN A 318 -17.19 -4.17 4.57
C ASN A 318 -16.49 -5.25 3.70
N THR A 319 -15.20 -5.49 3.97
CA THR A 319 -14.43 -6.58 3.34
C THR A 319 -15.09 -7.95 3.54
N ALA A 320 -15.59 -8.23 4.74
CA ALA A 320 -16.27 -9.50 5.04
C ALA A 320 -17.62 -9.60 4.32
N VAL A 321 -18.42 -8.54 4.32
CA VAL A 321 -19.71 -8.48 3.59
C VAL A 321 -19.50 -8.72 2.10
N PHE A 322 -18.51 -8.05 1.49
CA PHE A 322 -18.14 -8.23 0.08
C PHE A 322 -17.75 -9.68 -0.21
N SER A 323 -16.80 -10.23 0.55
CA SER A 323 -16.29 -11.59 0.38
C SER A 323 -17.36 -12.66 0.57
N ASP A 324 -18.16 -12.57 1.63
CA ASP A 324 -19.21 -13.54 1.92
C ASP A 324 -20.33 -13.49 0.87
N THR A 325 -20.66 -12.31 0.34
CA THR A 325 -21.60 -12.15 -0.78
C THR A 325 -21.04 -12.79 -2.05
N LEU A 326 -19.77 -12.50 -2.39
CA LEU A 326 -19.13 -13.07 -3.56
C LEU A 326 -19.11 -14.61 -3.52
N ILE A 327 -18.81 -15.21 -2.36
CA ILE A 327 -18.84 -16.65 -2.14
C ILE A 327 -20.25 -17.23 -2.35
N LYS A 328 -21.28 -16.55 -1.81
CA LYS A 328 -22.69 -16.97 -1.98
C LYS A 328 -23.09 -17.00 -3.45
N GLU A 329 -22.73 -15.97 -4.21
CA GLU A 329 -23.06 -15.90 -5.64
C GLU A 329 -22.20 -16.88 -6.48
N ALA A 330 -20.93 -17.07 -6.15
CA ALA A 330 -20.05 -18.02 -6.83
C ALA A 330 -20.46 -19.50 -6.63
N LYS A 331 -21.23 -19.82 -5.57
CA LYS A 331 -21.87 -21.13 -5.40
C LYS A 331 -22.96 -21.38 -6.44
N LYS A 332 -23.65 -20.32 -6.89
CA LYS A 332 -24.76 -20.37 -7.86
C LYS A 332 -24.26 -20.27 -9.30
N ASP A 333 -23.20 -19.49 -9.55
CA ASP A 333 -22.66 -19.23 -10.88
C ASP A 333 -21.17 -19.61 -10.97
N LYS A 334 -20.86 -20.64 -11.75
CA LYS A 334 -19.50 -21.15 -11.98
C LYS A 334 -18.63 -20.20 -12.81
N LYS A 335 -19.22 -19.21 -13.48
CA LYS A 335 -18.49 -18.22 -14.30
C LYS A 335 -17.82 -17.14 -13.45
N ILE A 336 -18.21 -17.00 -12.18
CA ILE A 336 -17.62 -16.04 -11.27
C ILE A 336 -16.22 -16.50 -10.86
N VAL A 337 -15.22 -15.66 -11.09
CA VAL A 337 -13.83 -15.86 -10.71
C VAL A 337 -13.32 -14.65 -9.92
N ALA A 338 -12.44 -14.90 -8.97
CA ALA A 338 -11.89 -13.86 -8.11
C ALA A 338 -10.39 -13.66 -8.36
N VAL A 339 -9.99 -12.41 -8.49
CA VAL A 339 -8.59 -12.00 -8.73
C VAL A 339 -8.16 -11.02 -7.63
N THR A 340 -6.91 -11.14 -7.20
CA THR A 340 -6.27 -10.16 -6.30
C THR A 340 -4.79 -10.01 -6.65
N ALA A 341 -4.19 -8.92 -6.19
CA ALA A 341 -2.77 -8.62 -6.38
C ALA A 341 -2.03 -8.68 -5.02
N ALA A 342 -1.62 -9.89 -4.61
CA ALA A 342 -0.92 -10.19 -3.36
C ALA A 342 -1.68 -9.86 -2.06
N MET A 343 -3.00 -9.67 -2.12
CA MET A 343 -3.82 -9.25 -0.98
C MET A 343 -5.01 -10.18 -0.67
N PRO A 344 -4.86 -11.51 -0.67
CA PRO A 344 -5.99 -12.41 -0.48
C PRO A 344 -6.72 -12.18 0.86
N ASP A 345 -5.99 -11.99 1.95
CA ASP A 345 -6.59 -11.76 3.26
C ASP A 345 -7.12 -10.34 3.41
N GLY A 346 -6.37 -9.36 2.89
CA GLY A 346 -6.72 -7.94 2.96
C GLY A 346 -8.01 -7.59 2.21
N THR A 347 -8.34 -8.31 1.15
CA THR A 347 -9.57 -8.16 0.35
C THR A 347 -10.64 -9.21 0.70
N GLY A 348 -10.38 -10.06 1.72
CA GLY A 348 -11.29 -11.13 2.14
C GLY A 348 -11.33 -12.34 1.19
N LEU A 349 -10.58 -12.33 0.08
CA LEU A 349 -10.59 -13.40 -0.91
C LEU A 349 -9.87 -14.69 -0.47
N GLY A 350 -9.16 -14.69 0.67
CA GLY A 350 -8.63 -15.91 1.27
C GLY A 350 -9.72 -16.94 1.56
N LYS A 351 -10.91 -16.49 2.00
CA LYS A 351 -12.08 -17.38 2.15
C LYS A 351 -12.57 -17.93 0.79
N PHE A 352 -12.61 -17.09 -0.25
CA PHE A 352 -12.99 -17.51 -1.59
C PHE A 352 -12.05 -18.58 -2.15
N LYS A 353 -10.73 -18.40 -1.99
CA LYS A 353 -9.70 -19.38 -2.34
C LYS A 353 -9.96 -20.75 -1.72
N ASN A 354 -10.35 -20.79 -0.44
CA ASN A 354 -10.64 -22.05 0.27
C ASN A 354 -11.86 -22.79 -0.30
N HIS A 355 -12.87 -22.06 -0.81
CA HIS A 355 -14.07 -22.65 -1.41
C HIS A 355 -13.89 -22.99 -2.89
N PHE A 356 -13.13 -22.20 -3.62
CA PHE A 356 -13.01 -22.28 -5.09
C PHE A 356 -11.56 -22.08 -5.54
N PRO A 357 -10.63 -23.00 -5.20
CA PRO A 357 -9.20 -22.84 -5.53
C PRO A 357 -8.94 -22.67 -7.03
N ASP A 358 -9.70 -23.37 -7.89
CA ASP A 358 -9.55 -23.29 -9.36
C ASP A 358 -10.14 -22.02 -10.00
N ARG A 359 -10.82 -21.19 -9.21
CA ARG A 359 -11.44 -19.92 -9.64
C ARG A 359 -10.89 -18.71 -8.89
N PHE A 360 -9.81 -18.90 -8.15
CA PHE A 360 -9.10 -17.86 -7.44
C PHE A 360 -7.73 -17.67 -8.06
N PHE A 361 -7.38 -16.41 -8.34
CA PHE A 361 -6.10 -16.03 -8.93
C PHE A 361 -5.44 -14.92 -8.11
N ASP A 362 -4.30 -15.24 -7.51
CA ASP A 362 -3.40 -14.22 -6.95
C ASP A 362 -2.26 -14.01 -7.97
N VAL A 363 -2.16 -12.82 -8.51
CA VAL A 363 -1.19 -12.50 -9.56
C VAL A 363 0.12 -11.93 -9.01
N GLY A 364 0.29 -11.88 -7.69
CA GLY A 364 1.38 -11.15 -7.04
C GLY A 364 1.14 -9.64 -7.08
N ILE A 365 2.17 -8.84 -6.79
CA ILE A 365 2.06 -7.38 -6.81
C ILE A 365 2.14 -6.90 -8.28
N ALA A 366 1.02 -7.05 -9.01
CA ALA A 366 0.95 -6.81 -10.45
C ALA A 366 -0.48 -6.35 -10.86
N GLU A 367 -0.90 -5.18 -10.38
CA GLU A 367 -2.25 -4.65 -10.58
C GLU A 367 -2.57 -4.43 -12.08
N GLN A 368 -1.62 -3.91 -12.85
CA GLN A 368 -1.75 -3.72 -14.31
C GLN A 368 -2.07 -5.06 -15.00
N HIS A 369 -1.28 -6.10 -14.69
CA HIS A 369 -1.53 -7.45 -15.19
C HIS A 369 -2.89 -7.99 -14.76
N ALA A 370 -3.30 -7.77 -13.50
CA ALA A 370 -4.60 -8.21 -12.98
C ALA A 370 -5.76 -7.64 -13.80
N VAL A 371 -5.72 -6.36 -14.14
CA VAL A 371 -6.78 -5.69 -14.93
C VAL A 371 -6.88 -6.30 -16.33
N THR A 372 -5.77 -6.38 -17.07
CA THR A 372 -5.75 -6.96 -18.42
C THR A 372 -6.10 -8.46 -18.39
N PHE A 373 -5.66 -9.19 -17.37
CA PHE A 373 -6.02 -10.61 -17.17
C PHE A 373 -7.52 -10.78 -16.96
N CYS A 374 -8.16 -9.90 -16.17
CA CYS A 374 -9.61 -9.86 -16.00
C CYS A 374 -10.32 -9.56 -17.33
N ALA A 375 -9.82 -8.60 -18.13
CA ALA A 375 -10.37 -8.31 -19.45
C ALA A 375 -10.34 -9.55 -20.36
N GLY A 376 -9.21 -10.26 -20.38
CA GLY A 376 -9.06 -11.51 -21.12
C GLY A 376 -10.08 -12.58 -20.70
N MET A 377 -10.33 -12.76 -19.40
CA MET A 377 -11.34 -13.68 -18.89
C MET A 377 -12.77 -13.25 -19.25
N ALA A 378 -13.08 -11.96 -19.10
CA ALA A 378 -14.39 -11.40 -19.44
C ALA A 378 -14.70 -11.54 -20.93
N SER A 379 -13.71 -11.35 -21.81
CA SER A 379 -13.85 -11.54 -23.26
C SER A 379 -14.23 -12.98 -23.66
N ARG A 380 -13.99 -13.95 -22.75
CA ARG A 380 -14.34 -15.37 -22.93
C ARG A 380 -15.56 -15.80 -22.13
N GLY A 381 -16.32 -14.82 -21.60
CA GLY A 381 -17.61 -15.05 -20.94
C GLY A 381 -17.55 -15.44 -19.47
N LEU A 382 -16.39 -15.29 -18.81
CA LEU A 382 -16.30 -15.36 -17.35
C LEU A 382 -16.73 -14.02 -16.73
N LYS A 383 -16.98 -14.02 -15.41
CA LYS A 383 -17.34 -12.85 -14.60
C LYS A 383 -16.22 -12.59 -13.60
N PRO A 384 -15.12 -11.92 -14.02
CA PRO A 384 -14.00 -11.66 -13.14
C PRO A 384 -14.32 -10.53 -12.16
N VAL A 385 -14.01 -10.78 -10.90
CA VAL A 385 -14.06 -9.81 -9.81
C VAL A 385 -12.64 -9.55 -9.32
N PHE A 386 -12.11 -8.38 -9.61
CA PHE A 386 -10.79 -7.94 -9.13
C PHE A 386 -10.97 -7.14 -7.84
N ALA A 387 -10.63 -7.76 -6.69
CA ALA A 387 -10.63 -7.08 -5.41
C ALA A 387 -9.25 -6.52 -5.09
N VAL A 388 -9.17 -5.23 -4.87
CA VAL A 388 -7.94 -4.47 -4.73
C VAL A 388 -8.17 -3.24 -3.84
N TYR A 389 -7.11 -2.75 -3.17
CA TYR A 389 -7.22 -1.48 -2.46
C TYR A 389 -7.31 -0.31 -3.44
N SER A 390 -8.18 0.66 -3.13
CA SER A 390 -8.44 1.82 -3.98
C SER A 390 -7.15 2.52 -4.43
N THR A 391 -6.22 2.79 -3.52
CA THR A 391 -4.94 3.43 -3.84
C THR A 391 -4.07 2.59 -4.81
N PHE A 392 -4.11 1.26 -4.72
CA PHE A 392 -3.29 0.40 -5.58
C PHE A 392 -3.86 0.22 -6.99
N LEU A 393 -5.19 0.36 -7.15
CA LEU A 393 -5.80 0.33 -8.49
C LEU A 393 -5.35 1.49 -9.39
N GLN A 394 -4.82 2.58 -8.83
CA GLN A 394 -4.23 3.67 -9.60
C GLN A 394 -3.19 3.18 -10.62
N ARG A 395 -2.44 2.10 -10.31
CA ARG A 395 -1.49 1.47 -11.25
C ARG A 395 -2.13 0.84 -12.47
N GLY A 396 -3.40 0.49 -12.39
CA GLY A 396 -4.15 -0.13 -13.48
C GLY A 396 -4.97 0.84 -14.31
N PHE A 397 -4.81 2.16 -14.14
CA PHE A 397 -5.64 3.16 -14.81
C PHE A 397 -5.63 3.03 -16.34
N ASP A 398 -4.46 2.93 -16.96
CA ASP A 398 -4.34 2.73 -18.39
C ASP A 398 -5.05 1.45 -18.85
N GLN A 399 -4.83 0.33 -18.12
CA GLN A 399 -5.44 -0.95 -18.46
C GLN A 399 -6.97 -0.96 -18.27
N ILE A 400 -7.49 -0.22 -17.28
CA ILE A 400 -8.94 -0.06 -17.12
C ILE A 400 -9.51 0.68 -18.32
N LEU A 401 -8.87 1.78 -18.72
CA LEU A 401 -9.31 2.60 -19.85
C LEU A 401 -9.18 1.83 -21.16
N HIS A 402 -7.99 1.33 -21.47
CA HIS A 402 -7.64 0.75 -22.76
C HIS A 402 -8.14 -0.69 -22.92
N ASP A 403 -7.78 -1.58 -21.97
CA ASP A 403 -8.00 -3.01 -22.13
C ASP A 403 -9.40 -3.47 -21.71
N VAL A 404 -10.06 -2.70 -20.83
CA VAL A 404 -11.40 -3.05 -20.31
C VAL A 404 -12.48 -2.16 -20.93
N ALA A 405 -12.37 -0.83 -20.80
CA ALA A 405 -13.48 0.07 -21.11
C ALA A 405 -13.72 0.26 -22.60
N ILE A 406 -12.66 0.30 -23.44
CA ILE A 406 -12.81 0.38 -24.90
C ILE A 406 -13.57 -0.86 -25.40
N GLY A 407 -13.24 -2.06 -24.89
CA GLY A 407 -13.92 -3.30 -25.23
C GLY A 407 -15.26 -3.49 -24.52
N ASN A 408 -15.61 -2.59 -23.62
CA ASN A 408 -16.81 -2.65 -22.76
C ASN A 408 -16.94 -4.01 -22.03
N TYR A 409 -15.84 -4.59 -21.55
CA TYR A 409 -15.84 -5.87 -20.87
C TYR A 409 -16.40 -5.76 -19.46
N PRO A 410 -17.29 -6.67 -19.02
CA PRO A 410 -17.92 -6.64 -17.71
C PRO A 410 -16.97 -7.14 -16.61
N VAL A 411 -15.92 -6.40 -16.38
CA VAL A 411 -14.99 -6.60 -15.24
C VAL A 411 -15.53 -5.87 -14.02
N ILE A 412 -15.56 -6.54 -12.87
CA ILE A 412 -16.02 -5.97 -11.60
C ILE A 412 -14.80 -5.64 -10.74
N PHE A 413 -14.69 -4.38 -10.35
CA PHE A 413 -13.65 -3.88 -9.46
C PHE A 413 -14.23 -3.68 -8.05
N GLY A 414 -13.84 -4.54 -7.09
CA GLY A 414 -14.14 -4.36 -5.67
C GLY A 414 -13.06 -3.48 -5.04
N LEU A 415 -13.36 -2.19 -4.85
CA LEU A 415 -12.42 -1.21 -4.33
C LEU A 415 -12.49 -1.14 -2.82
N ASP A 416 -11.68 -1.97 -2.16
CA ASP A 416 -11.54 -1.94 -0.71
C ASP A 416 -10.69 -0.74 -0.28
N ARG A 417 -10.92 -0.20 0.89
CA ARG A 417 -10.19 0.96 1.46
C ARG A 417 -10.34 2.24 0.62
N SER A 418 -11.52 2.46 0.09
CA SER A 418 -11.89 3.72 -0.55
C SER A 418 -12.09 4.81 0.50
N GLY A 419 -11.78 6.05 0.17
CA GLY A 419 -11.80 7.17 1.11
C GLY A 419 -10.59 7.19 2.05
N LEU A 420 -10.78 7.71 3.25
CA LEU A 420 -9.72 7.81 4.26
C LEU A 420 -9.46 6.46 4.92
N VAL A 421 -8.20 6.02 4.93
CA VAL A 421 -7.78 4.76 5.55
C VAL A 421 -7.02 4.96 6.87
N GLY A 422 -6.58 6.16 7.14
CA GLY A 422 -6.04 6.59 8.41
C GLY A 422 -4.53 6.43 8.56
N ALA A 423 -4.11 5.44 9.31
CA ALA A 423 -2.75 5.36 9.87
C ALA A 423 -1.60 5.20 8.86
N ASP A 424 -1.85 4.84 7.61
CA ASP A 424 -0.83 4.69 6.56
C ASP A 424 -0.62 5.97 5.72
N GLY A 425 -1.47 6.99 5.93
CA GLY A 425 -1.28 8.33 5.42
C GLY A 425 -1.41 8.50 3.92
N GLU A 426 -0.77 9.53 3.39
CA GLU A 426 -0.91 10.05 2.03
C GLU A 426 -0.67 9.02 0.93
N THR A 427 0.12 7.98 1.18
CA THR A 427 0.42 6.94 0.21
C THR A 427 -0.68 5.88 0.09
N HIS A 428 -1.60 5.83 1.05
CA HIS A 428 -2.61 4.77 1.15
C HIS A 428 -4.05 5.28 1.16
N GLN A 429 -4.29 6.60 1.28
CA GLN A 429 -5.64 7.15 1.21
C GLN A 429 -6.28 6.84 -0.14
N GLY A 430 -7.50 6.30 -0.14
CA GLY A 430 -8.26 5.94 -1.34
C GLY A 430 -9.17 7.08 -1.82
N ILE A 431 -8.63 8.29 -1.89
CA ILE A 431 -9.40 9.53 -2.11
C ILE A 431 -9.46 10.00 -3.55
N PHE A 432 -8.73 9.34 -4.47
CA PHE A 432 -8.63 9.72 -5.87
C PHE A 432 -9.46 8.84 -6.81
N ASP A 433 -10.16 7.82 -6.30
CA ASP A 433 -10.84 6.83 -7.12
C ASP A 433 -12.02 7.41 -7.94
N ILE A 434 -12.81 8.32 -7.38
CA ILE A 434 -13.92 8.96 -8.10
C ILE A 434 -13.41 9.70 -9.34
N PRO A 435 -12.47 10.64 -9.24
CA PRO A 435 -11.98 11.38 -10.40
C PRO A 435 -11.49 10.48 -11.53
N TYR A 436 -10.54 9.57 -11.26
CA TYR A 436 -9.93 8.82 -12.35
C TYR A 436 -10.86 7.74 -12.94
N LEU A 437 -11.84 7.23 -12.18
CA LEU A 437 -12.81 6.28 -12.72
C LEU A 437 -13.94 6.98 -13.48
N SER A 438 -14.35 8.18 -13.03
CA SER A 438 -15.47 8.89 -13.63
C SER A 438 -15.18 9.43 -15.03
N ILE A 439 -13.92 9.71 -15.36
CA ILE A 439 -13.54 10.15 -16.71
C ILE A 439 -13.53 9.02 -17.76
N ILE A 440 -13.55 7.74 -17.31
CA ILE A 440 -13.46 6.59 -18.24
C ILE A 440 -14.83 6.32 -18.86
N PRO A 441 -15.01 6.36 -20.19
CA PRO A 441 -16.26 5.97 -20.85
C PRO A 441 -16.66 4.52 -20.50
N ASN A 442 -17.96 4.23 -20.54
CA ASN A 442 -18.55 2.91 -20.21
C ASN A 442 -18.38 2.46 -18.74
N MET A 443 -17.60 3.15 -17.92
CA MET A 443 -17.42 2.81 -16.50
C MET A 443 -18.68 3.12 -15.70
N THR A 444 -19.11 2.16 -14.90
CA THR A 444 -20.09 2.36 -13.81
C THR A 444 -19.36 2.44 -12.48
N VAL A 445 -19.69 3.43 -11.64
CA VAL A 445 -19.11 3.61 -10.31
C VAL A 445 -20.21 3.69 -9.27
N MET A 446 -20.15 2.81 -8.26
CA MET A 446 -21.14 2.69 -7.20
C MET A 446 -20.49 2.86 -5.83
N ALA A 447 -21.22 3.45 -4.88
CA ALA A 447 -20.77 3.68 -3.50
C ALA A 447 -21.90 3.35 -2.49
N PRO A 448 -21.87 2.17 -1.85
CA PRO A 448 -22.86 1.79 -0.85
C PRO A 448 -22.69 2.59 0.45
N ILE A 449 -23.80 2.86 1.15
CA ILE A 449 -23.81 3.53 2.46
C ILE A 449 -23.82 2.53 3.63
N ASN A 450 -24.17 1.27 3.40
CA ASN A 450 -24.27 0.25 4.43
C ASN A 450 -23.94 -1.17 3.89
N GLY A 451 -23.90 -2.15 4.81
CA GLY A 451 -23.55 -3.53 4.46
C GLY A 451 -24.56 -4.22 3.55
N ARG A 452 -25.86 -3.97 3.76
CA ARG A 452 -26.92 -4.52 2.90
C ARG A 452 -26.79 -4.00 1.47
N GLU A 453 -26.60 -2.70 1.31
CA GLU A 453 -26.45 -2.08 0.00
C GLU A 453 -25.20 -2.57 -0.74
N LEU A 454 -24.05 -2.73 -0.03
CA LEU A 454 -22.84 -3.33 -0.59
C LEU A 454 -23.11 -4.74 -1.13
N SER A 455 -23.81 -5.57 -0.36
CA SER A 455 -24.17 -6.92 -0.78
C SER A 455 -25.07 -6.91 -2.02
N GLU A 456 -26.11 -6.05 -2.04
CA GLU A 456 -27.06 -5.99 -3.15
C GLU A 456 -26.42 -5.38 -4.41
N MET A 457 -25.54 -4.37 -4.28
CA MET A 457 -24.77 -3.81 -5.40
C MET A 457 -23.87 -4.86 -6.05
N LEU A 458 -23.18 -5.70 -5.26
CA LEU A 458 -22.37 -6.77 -5.81
C LEU A 458 -23.22 -7.81 -6.53
N LYS A 459 -24.34 -8.24 -5.96
CA LYS A 459 -25.28 -9.17 -6.60
C LYS A 459 -25.81 -8.60 -7.90
N HIS A 460 -26.32 -7.37 -7.86
CA HIS A 460 -26.85 -6.69 -9.04
C HIS A 460 -25.81 -6.63 -10.16
N THR A 461 -24.58 -6.23 -9.84
CA THR A 461 -23.49 -6.14 -10.80
C THR A 461 -23.13 -7.51 -11.40
N LEU A 462 -23.03 -8.56 -10.59
CA LEU A 462 -22.76 -9.92 -11.06
C LEU A 462 -23.80 -10.46 -12.04
N HIS A 463 -25.04 -10.00 -11.93
CA HIS A 463 -26.14 -10.46 -12.79
C HIS A 463 -26.44 -9.56 -13.99
N HIS A 464 -26.16 -8.25 -13.87
CA HIS A 464 -26.67 -7.26 -14.81
C HIS A 464 -25.60 -6.36 -15.46
N ALA A 465 -24.33 -6.38 -15.00
CA ALA A 465 -23.28 -5.55 -15.60
C ALA A 465 -23.10 -5.84 -17.09
N LYS A 466 -23.12 -4.78 -17.89
CA LYS A 466 -22.89 -4.82 -19.35
C LYS A 466 -21.52 -4.24 -19.73
N GLY A 467 -20.81 -3.67 -18.79
CA GLY A 467 -19.49 -3.05 -18.93
C GLY A 467 -18.74 -3.02 -17.60
N PRO A 468 -17.58 -2.38 -17.55
CA PRO A 468 -16.77 -2.28 -16.35
C PRO A 468 -17.54 -1.59 -15.20
N THR A 469 -17.48 -2.19 -14.02
CA THR A 469 -18.19 -1.67 -12.83
C THR A 469 -17.26 -1.66 -11.63
N ALA A 470 -17.14 -0.52 -10.96
CA ALA A 470 -16.43 -0.35 -9.70
C ALA A 470 -17.44 -0.18 -8.55
N ILE A 471 -17.25 -0.96 -7.48
CA ILE A 471 -17.98 -0.80 -6.21
C ILE A 471 -16.96 -0.39 -5.17
N LYS A 472 -17.05 0.86 -4.69
CA LYS A 472 -16.11 1.43 -3.73
C LYS A 472 -16.67 1.36 -2.31
N TYR A 473 -15.87 0.84 -1.38
CA TYR A 473 -16.27 0.73 0.04
C TYR A 473 -15.08 0.99 0.97
N SER A 474 -15.39 1.55 2.15
CA SER A 474 -14.39 1.97 3.11
C SER A 474 -13.79 0.81 3.90
N ARG A 475 -12.63 1.06 4.50
CA ARG A 475 -12.04 0.21 5.54
C ARG A 475 -12.89 0.26 6.81
N GLY A 476 -13.06 -0.87 7.48
CA GLY A 476 -13.72 -0.94 8.79
C GLY A 476 -15.03 -1.70 8.78
N GLU A 477 -15.85 -1.44 9.81
CA GLU A 477 -17.14 -2.07 9.98
C GLU A 477 -18.13 -1.62 8.91
N ALA A 478 -19.00 -2.52 8.52
CA ALA A 478 -20.12 -2.19 7.66
C ALA A 478 -21.19 -1.47 8.50
N SER A 479 -21.61 -0.31 8.02
CA SER A 479 -22.73 0.41 8.62
C SER A 479 -24.03 -0.38 8.50
N SER A 480 -24.92 -0.23 9.47
CA SER A 480 -26.29 -0.72 9.41
C SER A 480 -27.34 0.40 9.26
N LEU A 481 -26.88 1.64 9.06
CA LEU A 481 -27.78 2.78 8.90
C LEU A 481 -28.70 2.59 7.69
N TYR A 482 -29.99 2.78 7.88
CA TYR A 482 -31.04 2.71 6.84
C TYR A 482 -31.13 1.35 6.09
N GLU A 483 -30.65 0.25 6.67
CA GLU A 483 -30.80 -1.08 6.05
C GLU A 483 -32.28 -1.50 5.92
N ASP A 484 -33.12 -1.09 6.85
CA ASP A 484 -34.57 -1.31 6.86
C ASP A 484 -35.32 -0.52 5.77
N GLN A 485 -34.76 0.59 5.30
CA GLN A 485 -35.31 1.44 4.24
C GLN A 485 -34.72 1.13 2.86
N PHE A 486 -33.99 0.02 2.71
CA PHE A 486 -33.40 -0.35 1.44
C PHE A 486 -34.46 -0.59 0.36
N GLU A 487 -34.40 0.15 -0.73
CA GLU A 487 -35.17 -0.04 -1.94
C GLU A 487 -34.39 -0.85 -2.99
N GLU A 488 -35.09 -1.60 -3.84
CA GLU A 488 -34.49 -2.36 -4.92
C GLU A 488 -33.59 -1.48 -5.79
N LEU A 489 -32.44 -2.04 -6.19
CA LEU A 489 -31.48 -1.33 -7.04
C LEU A 489 -31.97 -1.25 -8.47
N HIS A 490 -32.06 -0.04 -8.99
CA HIS A 490 -32.24 0.25 -10.40
C HIS A 490 -31.00 0.96 -10.94
N TYR A 491 -30.56 0.57 -12.13
CA TYR A 491 -29.33 1.12 -12.72
C TYR A 491 -29.37 2.65 -12.82
N GLY A 492 -28.37 3.30 -12.26
CA GLY A 492 -28.23 4.75 -12.28
C GLY A 492 -29.25 5.50 -11.40
N LYS A 493 -29.92 4.84 -10.43
CA LYS A 493 -30.90 5.48 -9.56
C LYS A 493 -30.40 5.61 -8.13
N GLY A 494 -30.61 6.81 -7.55
CA GLY A 494 -30.40 7.14 -6.16
C GLY A 494 -31.65 6.90 -5.30
N GLN A 495 -31.56 7.23 -4.00
CA GLN A 495 -32.66 7.09 -3.05
C GLN A 495 -32.72 8.31 -2.12
N ILE A 496 -33.94 8.89 -1.93
CA ILE A 496 -34.20 9.86 -0.87
C ILE A 496 -34.48 9.07 0.41
N LEU A 497 -33.69 9.31 1.45
CA LEU A 497 -33.82 8.63 2.74
C LEU A 497 -34.55 9.49 3.77
N LYS A 498 -34.44 10.83 3.65
CA LYS A 498 -35.22 11.80 4.42
C LYS A 498 -35.60 12.96 3.52
N GLU A 499 -36.87 13.37 3.63
CA GLU A 499 -37.33 14.63 3.06
C GLU A 499 -36.95 15.78 4.02
N GLY A 500 -36.72 16.97 3.49
CA GLY A 500 -36.41 18.20 4.22
C GLY A 500 -37.16 19.39 3.62
N LYS A 501 -36.92 20.58 4.15
CA LYS A 501 -37.53 21.82 3.63
C LYS A 501 -36.48 22.88 3.27
N GLU A 502 -35.45 23.07 4.13
CA GLU A 502 -34.54 24.19 4.00
C GLU A 502 -33.35 23.86 3.07
N ALA A 503 -32.82 22.65 3.17
CA ALA A 503 -31.72 22.19 2.35
C ALA A 503 -31.72 20.66 2.23
N VAL A 504 -30.90 20.14 1.31
CA VAL A 504 -30.69 18.71 1.16
C VAL A 504 -29.18 18.39 1.13
N ILE A 505 -28.80 17.30 1.79
CA ILE A 505 -27.44 16.74 1.73
C ILE A 505 -27.46 15.50 0.85
N ILE A 506 -26.67 15.51 -0.22
CA ILE A 506 -26.37 14.34 -1.05
C ILE A 506 -25.03 13.80 -0.58
N ALA A 507 -24.99 12.64 0.06
CA ALA A 507 -23.79 12.10 0.68
C ALA A 507 -23.35 10.79 0.03
N VAL A 508 -22.09 10.73 -0.40
CA VAL A 508 -21.51 9.64 -1.23
C VAL A 508 -20.90 8.54 -0.36
N GLY A 509 -21.51 7.37 -0.33
CA GLY A 509 -20.94 6.19 0.34
C GLY A 509 -20.74 6.42 1.84
N ASN A 510 -19.58 6.10 2.37
CA ASN A 510 -19.29 6.08 3.81
C ASN A 510 -19.39 7.45 4.52
N ILE A 511 -19.31 8.58 3.80
CA ILE A 511 -19.52 9.91 4.41
C ILE A 511 -20.99 10.12 4.82
N PHE A 512 -21.89 9.26 4.36
CA PHE A 512 -23.29 9.29 4.71
C PHE A 512 -23.54 9.21 6.23
N GLU A 513 -22.67 8.49 6.97
CA GLU A 513 -22.74 8.45 8.43
C GLU A 513 -22.54 9.84 9.06
N GLU A 514 -21.64 10.65 8.50
CA GLU A 514 -21.40 12.00 8.98
C GLU A 514 -22.53 12.96 8.57
N ALA A 515 -23.12 12.77 7.39
CA ALA A 515 -24.30 13.52 6.96
C ALA A 515 -25.53 13.22 7.83
N ASP A 516 -25.73 11.96 8.23
CA ASP A 516 -26.81 11.57 9.15
C ASP A 516 -26.62 12.17 10.56
N LYS A 517 -25.37 12.22 11.05
CA LYS A 517 -25.04 12.93 12.31
C LYS A 517 -25.35 14.42 12.22
N ALA A 518 -24.95 15.06 11.12
CA ALA A 518 -25.22 16.48 10.87
C ALA A 518 -26.73 16.78 10.83
N GLU A 519 -27.52 15.96 10.13
CA GLU A 519 -28.98 16.10 10.07
C GLU A 519 -29.62 16.01 11.47
N LYS A 520 -29.17 15.04 12.29
CA LYS A 520 -29.66 14.89 13.67
C LYS A 520 -29.35 16.12 14.53
N ILE A 521 -28.15 16.67 14.44
CA ILE A 521 -27.74 17.90 15.15
C ILE A 521 -28.63 19.06 14.72
N LEU A 522 -28.83 19.27 13.41
CA LEU A 522 -29.61 20.35 12.86
C LEU A 522 -31.09 20.21 13.18
N LYS A 523 -31.61 18.99 13.22
CA LYS A 523 -33.01 18.70 13.61
C LYS A 523 -33.28 19.07 15.06
N GLU A 524 -32.36 18.83 15.98
CA GLU A 524 -32.49 19.27 17.39
C GLU A 524 -32.52 20.80 17.50
N GLU A 525 -31.93 21.51 16.53
CA GLU A 525 -31.94 22.97 16.42
C GLU A 525 -33.18 23.52 15.66
N GLY A 526 -34.02 22.62 15.13
CA GLY A 526 -35.27 22.99 14.46
C GLY A 526 -35.18 23.10 12.94
N TYR A 527 -34.08 22.70 12.31
CA TYR A 527 -33.93 22.64 10.85
C TYR A 527 -34.47 21.32 10.28
N GLU A 528 -35.10 21.35 9.13
CA GLU A 528 -35.59 20.18 8.39
C GLU A 528 -34.71 19.95 7.15
N ILE A 529 -33.67 19.16 7.30
CA ILE A 529 -32.68 18.89 6.25
C ILE A 529 -32.95 17.52 5.61
N GLY A 530 -33.01 17.47 4.27
CA GLY A 530 -33.15 16.25 3.51
C GLY A 530 -31.86 15.46 3.44
N LEU A 531 -31.95 14.11 3.34
CA LEU A 531 -30.81 13.22 3.12
C LEU A 531 -31.02 12.34 1.89
N VAL A 532 -30.04 12.33 0.99
CA VAL A 532 -30.07 11.59 -0.27
C VAL A 532 -28.82 10.73 -0.41
N ASN A 533 -29.05 9.45 -0.73
CA ASN A 533 -28.01 8.50 -1.12
C ASN A 533 -27.96 8.41 -2.66
N PRO A 534 -26.94 8.92 -3.31
CA PRO A 534 -26.83 8.85 -4.77
C PRO A 534 -26.63 7.44 -5.30
N ARG A 535 -26.12 6.48 -4.49
CA ARG A 535 -25.82 5.08 -4.86
C ARG A 535 -24.85 4.94 -6.03
N TYR A 536 -25.15 5.61 -7.15
CA TYR A 536 -24.34 5.65 -8.36
C TYR A 536 -23.66 7.01 -8.48
N ILE A 537 -22.34 6.95 -8.63
CA ILE A 537 -21.51 8.12 -8.93
C ILE A 537 -21.50 8.34 -10.44
N LYS A 538 -21.44 7.21 -11.19
CA LYS A 538 -21.49 7.20 -12.65
C LYS A 538 -22.22 5.95 -13.17
N PRO A 539 -23.29 6.12 -14.01
CA PRO A 539 -23.98 7.37 -14.22
C PRO A 539 -24.72 7.78 -12.94
N PHE A 540 -24.79 9.07 -12.62
CA PHE A 540 -25.62 9.54 -11.52
C PHE A 540 -27.06 9.76 -11.98
N ASP A 541 -27.99 9.78 -11.00
CA ASP A 541 -29.42 9.95 -11.24
C ASP A 541 -29.77 11.40 -11.58
N GLN A 542 -29.69 11.76 -12.84
CA GLN A 542 -30.02 13.11 -13.33
C GLN A 542 -31.47 13.51 -13.03
N GLU A 543 -32.42 12.58 -13.09
CA GLU A 543 -33.84 12.87 -12.80
C GLU A 543 -34.01 13.21 -11.32
N LEU A 544 -33.35 12.47 -10.41
CA LEU A 544 -33.33 12.76 -9.00
C LEU A 544 -32.70 14.14 -8.73
N ILE A 545 -31.55 14.44 -9.31
CA ILE A 545 -30.88 15.73 -9.15
C ILE A 545 -31.78 16.88 -9.63
N MET A 546 -32.46 16.73 -10.78
CA MET A 546 -33.43 17.73 -11.27
C MET A 546 -34.62 17.89 -10.33
N LYS A 547 -35.14 16.79 -9.77
CA LYS A 547 -36.21 16.86 -8.76
C LYS A 547 -35.76 17.65 -7.52
N LEU A 548 -34.55 17.39 -7.04
CA LEU A 548 -34.01 18.10 -5.89
C LEU A 548 -33.81 19.60 -6.19
N SER A 549 -33.33 19.95 -7.39
CA SER A 549 -33.13 21.35 -7.80
C SER A 549 -34.46 22.15 -7.90
N GLN A 550 -35.57 21.46 -8.11
CA GLN A 550 -36.90 22.09 -8.10
C GLN A 550 -37.51 22.22 -6.69
N THR A 551 -36.96 21.46 -5.73
CA THR A 551 -37.49 21.38 -4.37
C THR A 551 -36.69 22.24 -3.39
N TYR A 552 -35.39 22.33 -3.57
CA TYR A 552 -34.46 22.97 -2.65
C TYR A 552 -33.68 24.08 -3.33
N ASP A 553 -33.56 25.22 -2.65
CA ASP A 553 -32.65 26.30 -3.08
C ASP A 553 -31.19 26.08 -2.63
N LYS A 554 -30.99 25.16 -1.69
CA LYS A 554 -29.67 24.85 -1.12
C LYS A 554 -29.38 23.33 -1.19
N ILE A 555 -28.41 22.96 -2.02
CA ILE A 555 -27.97 21.56 -2.21
C ILE A 555 -26.53 21.41 -1.73
N MET A 556 -26.32 20.64 -0.69
CA MET A 556 -24.99 20.26 -0.22
C MET A 556 -24.60 18.89 -0.75
N ILE A 557 -23.39 18.75 -1.25
CA ILE A 557 -22.84 17.46 -1.70
C ILE A 557 -21.63 17.13 -0.85
N ALA A 558 -21.66 15.99 -0.15
CA ALA A 558 -20.58 15.54 0.71
C ALA A 558 -19.95 14.26 0.17
N GLU A 559 -18.62 14.26 0.03
CA GLU A 559 -17.83 13.11 -0.42
C GLU A 559 -16.52 12.95 0.35
N GLU A 560 -16.11 11.71 0.63
CA GLU A 560 -14.81 11.39 1.19
C GLU A 560 -13.81 11.11 0.05
N GLY A 561 -13.55 12.13 -0.74
CA GLY A 561 -12.71 12.15 -1.93
C GLY A 561 -12.24 13.56 -2.24
N VAL A 562 -11.29 13.70 -3.16
CA VAL A 562 -10.86 15.03 -3.62
C VAL A 562 -11.98 15.71 -4.39
N LEU A 563 -12.16 17.01 -4.15
CA LEU A 563 -13.19 17.80 -4.82
C LEU A 563 -12.96 17.92 -6.34
N ASN A 564 -11.69 18.08 -6.74
CA ASN A 564 -11.34 18.22 -8.14
C ASN A 564 -11.66 16.94 -8.93
N GLY A 565 -12.64 17.03 -9.85
CA GLY A 565 -13.16 15.89 -10.60
C GLY A 565 -14.01 14.92 -9.77
N GLY A 566 -14.36 15.29 -8.53
CA GLY A 566 -15.23 14.53 -7.63
C GLY A 566 -16.69 14.56 -8.05
N PHE A 567 -17.53 13.84 -7.30
CA PHE A 567 -18.96 13.74 -7.56
C PHE A 567 -19.67 15.09 -7.44
N GLY A 568 -19.30 15.87 -6.42
CA GLY A 568 -19.87 17.21 -6.22
C GLY A 568 -19.66 18.13 -7.42
N MET A 569 -18.49 18.05 -8.04
CA MET A 569 -18.16 18.84 -9.21
C MET A 569 -18.99 18.45 -10.44
N MET A 570 -19.19 17.13 -10.66
CA MET A 570 -20.01 16.62 -11.76
C MET A 570 -21.49 17.03 -11.62
N VAL A 571 -22.03 16.97 -10.41
CA VAL A 571 -23.42 17.39 -10.14
C VAL A 571 -23.57 18.90 -10.27
N ASN A 572 -22.60 19.69 -9.78
CA ASN A 572 -22.64 21.15 -9.89
C ASN A 572 -22.56 21.62 -11.37
N GLU A 573 -21.72 20.99 -12.20
CA GLU A 573 -21.67 21.23 -13.65
C GLU A 573 -23.05 20.95 -14.28
N PHE A 574 -23.62 19.77 -14.00
CA PHE A 574 -24.93 19.40 -14.51
C PHE A 574 -26.03 20.39 -14.11
N LEU A 575 -26.09 20.82 -12.86
CA LEU A 575 -27.07 21.79 -12.36
C LEU A 575 -26.88 23.17 -13.04
N SER A 576 -25.64 23.58 -13.26
CA SER A 576 -25.32 24.83 -13.96
C SER A 576 -25.78 24.78 -15.42
N GLU A 577 -25.61 23.65 -16.11
CA GLU A 577 -26.08 23.45 -17.50
C GLU A 577 -27.62 23.47 -17.60
N HIS A 578 -28.33 23.18 -16.49
CA HIS A 578 -29.80 23.19 -16.42
C HIS A 578 -30.37 24.43 -15.73
N ASP A 579 -29.60 25.51 -15.71
CA ASP A 579 -30.04 26.83 -15.21
C ASP A 579 -30.54 26.84 -13.75
N TYR A 580 -30.04 25.93 -12.89
CA TYR A 580 -30.35 25.94 -11.48
C TYR A 580 -30.00 27.30 -10.84
N LYS A 581 -30.92 27.92 -10.16
CA LYS A 581 -30.78 29.27 -9.56
C LYS A 581 -30.44 29.24 -8.08
N GLY A 582 -30.54 28.09 -7.45
CA GLY A 582 -30.14 27.90 -6.06
C GLY A 582 -28.64 27.80 -5.90
N GLU A 583 -28.20 27.49 -4.72
CA GLU A 583 -26.82 27.39 -4.33
C GLU A 583 -26.37 25.93 -4.16
N VAL A 584 -25.17 25.60 -4.63
CA VAL A 584 -24.54 24.29 -4.43
C VAL A 584 -23.27 24.47 -3.61
N ARG A 585 -23.14 23.71 -2.52
CA ARG A 585 -21.89 23.62 -1.75
C ARG A 585 -21.37 22.18 -1.77
N CYS A 586 -20.10 22.02 -2.13
CA CYS A 586 -19.42 20.73 -2.12
C CYS A 586 -18.48 20.67 -0.92
N LEU A 587 -18.59 19.59 -0.13
CA LEU A 587 -17.70 19.26 0.96
C LEU A 587 -16.92 17.99 0.61
N GLY A 588 -15.62 18.07 0.70
CA GLY A 588 -14.68 16.99 0.37
C GLY A 588 -13.26 17.40 0.72
N ILE A 589 -12.30 16.81 0.06
CA ILE A 589 -10.89 17.06 0.28
C ILE A 589 -10.38 18.07 -0.75
N ASP A 590 -9.85 19.19 -0.28
CA ASP A 590 -9.20 20.19 -1.13
C ASP A 590 -7.97 19.63 -1.85
N ASP A 591 -7.32 20.43 -2.70
CA ASP A 591 -6.11 20.06 -3.45
C ASP A 591 -4.91 19.86 -2.52
N GLN A 592 -4.92 18.76 -1.77
CA GLN A 592 -3.89 18.38 -0.81
C GLN A 592 -3.78 16.87 -0.62
N PHE A 593 -2.57 16.41 -0.24
CA PHE A 593 -2.37 15.05 0.28
C PHE A 593 -2.75 15.01 1.77
N VAL A 594 -3.48 13.97 2.16
CA VAL A 594 -3.94 13.79 3.55
C VAL A 594 -2.96 12.90 4.31
N GLU A 595 -2.33 13.44 5.32
CA GLU A 595 -1.39 12.74 6.18
C GLU A 595 -2.06 11.63 7.02
N HIS A 596 -1.27 10.94 7.85
CA HIS A 596 -1.76 9.85 8.70
C HIS A 596 -2.43 10.36 9.99
N GLY A 597 -3.38 9.58 10.48
CA GLY A 597 -4.15 9.84 11.70
C GLY A 597 -5.28 8.83 11.83
N SER A 598 -6.14 8.93 12.83
CA SER A 598 -7.41 8.21 12.81
C SER A 598 -8.38 8.85 11.81
N VAL A 599 -9.26 8.05 11.21
CA VAL A 599 -10.24 8.58 10.24
C VAL A 599 -11.08 9.71 10.84
N SER A 600 -11.45 9.61 12.11
CA SER A 600 -12.24 10.65 12.80
C SER A 600 -11.45 11.96 12.98
N GLU A 601 -10.15 11.89 13.32
CA GLU A 601 -9.30 13.09 13.40
C GLU A 601 -9.12 13.74 12.03
N LEU A 602 -8.91 12.92 11.00
CA LEU A 602 -8.75 13.40 9.63
C LEU A 602 -10.03 14.06 9.09
N ARG A 603 -11.21 13.47 9.33
CA ARG A 603 -12.50 14.07 8.94
C ARG A 603 -12.70 15.43 9.62
N ARG A 604 -12.39 15.54 10.92
CA ARG A 604 -12.46 16.81 11.65
C ARG A 604 -11.51 17.86 11.10
N MET A 605 -10.23 17.47 10.85
CA MET A 605 -9.25 18.37 10.25
C MET A 605 -9.70 18.88 8.87
N LEU A 606 -10.29 18.00 8.07
CA LEU A 606 -10.81 18.31 6.73
C LEU A 606 -12.18 18.97 6.73
N LYS A 607 -12.80 19.14 7.90
CA LYS A 607 -14.14 19.71 8.07
C LYS A 607 -15.27 18.97 7.32
N ILE A 608 -15.15 17.65 7.27
CA ILE A 608 -16.13 16.75 6.67
C ILE A 608 -16.74 15.77 7.69
N ASP A 609 -16.53 15.99 8.99
CA ASP A 609 -17.23 15.29 10.06
C ASP A 609 -18.64 15.89 10.29
N GLY A 610 -19.50 15.17 11.03
CA GLY A 610 -20.89 15.54 11.20
C GLY A 610 -21.11 16.93 11.82
N GLU A 611 -20.27 17.32 12.80
CA GLU A 611 -20.32 18.66 13.40
C GLU A 611 -19.96 19.75 12.38
N SER A 612 -18.90 19.55 11.62
CA SER A 612 -18.44 20.51 10.60
C SER A 612 -19.43 20.64 9.44
N ILE A 613 -20.09 19.55 9.04
CA ILE A 613 -21.17 19.57 8.05
C ILE A 613 -22.35 20.38 8.59
N ALA A 614 -22.75 20.14 9.85
CA ALA A 614 -23.82 20.89 10.49
C ALA A 614 -23.49 22.39 10.61
N ASP A 615 -22.26 22.72 11.01
CA ASP A 615 -21.77 24.10 11.09
C ASP A 615 -21.82 24.81 9.73
N SER A 616 -21.40 24.11 8.65
CA SER A 616 -21.45 24.65 7.29
C SER A 616 -22.88 24.98 6.86
N ILE A 617 -23.83 24.09 7.14
CA ILE A 617 -25.24 24.33 6.84
C ILE A 617 -25.81 25.47 7.71
N ARG A 618 -25.50 25.48 9.00
CA ARG A 618 -25.94 26.53 9.94
C ARG A 618 -25.49 27.94 9.53
N GLN A 619 -24.23 28.04 9.04
CA GLN A 619 -23.74 29.30 8.48
C GLN A 619 -24.45 29.65 7.20
N TRP A 620 -24.66 28.67 6.32
CA TRP A 620 -25.34 28.85 5.04
C TRP A 620 -26.81 29.29 5.18
N MET A 621 -27.47 28.88 6.27
CA MET A 621 -28.85 29.32 6.55
C MET A 621 -28.96 30.78 7.04
N LYS A 622 -27.84 31.37 7.47
CA LYS A 622 -27.78 32.76 7.93
C LYS A 622 -27.38 33.75 6.83
N GLU A 623 -26.79 33.28 5.75
CA GLU A 623 -26.48 34.04 4.54
C GLU A 623 -27.71 34.22 3.67
#